data_2121c4322a82af88041358b97c713480
#
_entry.id   2121c4322a82af88041358b97c713480
#
_cell.length_a   1.000
_cell.length_b   1.000
_cell.length_c   1.000
_cell.angle_alpha   90.00
_cell.angle_beta   90.00
_cell.angle_gamma   90.00
#
_symmetry.space_group_name_H-M   'P 1'
#
loop_
_entity.id
_entity.type
_entity.pdbx_description
1 polymer ?
#
loop_
_entity_poly.entity_id
_entity_poly.type
_entity_poly.pdbx_seq_one_letter_code
_entity_poly.pdbx_strand_id
1 'polypeptide(L)'
;MLFKNIVNNVQLITLFNNEPYMYFEYTFLIDNKEIVYYFEISREWKILKETLTIDGINKMCRLVNSCESFITDKKDYGKDDVNENILFLRTIYFNTGFSGYDELIHWFDFLKNSLYINFAKGKIVNPREENDNIKAYLENYLNKYGTDDINAFFTEFNFPYSIDYIKTQMLENSIFSTFDTRLKFVRKNMANIPYFMESAGNIILLNILTSILTIVKTGGILAIDEFSSGLHNKLEELLIEYVFKHSKNCQLFFVSHSTNLLKTSLLRPDQIYSVDFDERGSFLRKFSDEKPRESQNLEKMYLSGVFGGIPLYGKNQY
;
A
#
# COMPACT_ATOMS: atom_id res chain seq x y z
N MET A 1 -1.77 5.40 -15.45
CA MET A 1 -0.69 4.43 -15.25
C MET A 1 -0.96 3.43 -14.14
N LEU A 2 -1.46 3.82 -12.96
CA LEU A 2 -1.81 2.92 -11.85
C LEU A 2 -2.68 1.72 -12.28
N PHE A 3 -3.71 1.93 -13.07
CA PHE A 3 -4.61 0.86 -13.51
C PHE A 3 -3.99 -0.07 -14.56
N LYS A 4 -3.14 0.42 -15.46
CA LYS A 4 -2.57 -0.43 -16.52
C LYS A 4 -1.64 -1.50 -15.97
N ASN A 5 -0.92 -1.22 -14.90
CA ASN A 5 -0.02 -2.18 -14.26
C ASN A 5 -0.74 -3.13 -13.29
N ILE A 6 -1.82 -2.69 -12.65
CA ILE A 6 -2.67 -3.56 -11.81
C ILE A 6 -3.45 -4.53 -12.69
N VAL A 7 -4.00 -4.06 -13.80
CA VAL A 7 -4.85 -4.81 -14.71
C VAL A 7 -4.11 -5.92 -15.47
N ASN A 8 -2.85 -5.71 -15.83
CA ASN A 8 -2.09 -6.72 -16.58
C ASN A 8 -1.70 -7.97 -15.75
N ASN A 9 -1.88 -7.98 -14.44
CA ASN A 9 -1.42 -9.06 -13.56
C ASN A 9 -2.45 -9.59 -12.55
N VAL A 10 -3.65 -9.05 -12.49
CA VAL A 10 -4.67 -9.50 -11.56
C VAL A 10 -5.91 -9.91 -12.34
N GLN A 11 -6.21 -11.21 -12.35
CA GLN A 11 -7.55 -11.68 -12.67
C GLN A 11 -8.45 -11.28 -11.48
N LEU A 12 -9.01 -10.06 -11.52
CA LEU A 12 -9.97 -9.57 -10.53
C LEU A 12 -11.35 -10.26 -10.65
N ILE A 13 -11.47 -11.20 -11.57
CA ILE A 13 -12.70 -11.98 -11.77
C ILE A 13 -12.82 -12.99 -10.65
N THR A 14 -13.84 -12.85 -9.82
CA THR A 14 -14.19 -13.92 -8.90
C THR A 14 -14.62 -15.15 -9.70
N LEU A 15 -13.95 -16.27 -9.50
CA LEU A 15 -14.25 -17.55 -10.16
C LEU A 15 -15.65 -18.08 -9.79
N PHE A 16 -16.25 -17.55 -8.74
CA PHE A 16 -17.46 -18.07 -8.09
C PHE A 16 -18.71 -17.21 -8.32
N ASN A 17 -18.56 -16.02 -8.90
CA ASN A 17 -19.68 -15.11 -9.09
C ASN A 17 -19.97 -14.91 -10.59
N ASN A 18 -21.22 -15.12 -10.98
CA ASN A 18 -21.70 -14.86 -12.35
C ASN A 18 -22.05 -13.39 -12.60
N GLU A 19 -21.73 -12.48 -11.68
CA GLU A 19 -21.97 -11.06 -11.85
C GLU A 19 -21.30 -10.53 -13.12
N PRO A 20 -22.00 -9.74 -13.93
CA PRO A 20 -21.49 -9.25 -15.20
C PRO A 20 -20.41 -8.16 -15.06
N TYR A 21 -20.26 -7.61 -13.87
CA TYR A 21 -19.33 -6.52 -13.57
C TYR A 21 -18.73 -6.66 -12.15
N MET A 22 -17.64 -5.94 -11.92
CA MET A 22 -17.04 -5.68 -10.63
C MET A 22 -17.29 -4.22 -10.26
N TYR A 23 -17.47 -3.94 -8.97
CA TYR A 23 -17.55 -2.57 -8.49
C TYR A 23 -16.50 -2.28 -7.42
N PHE A 24 -16.14 -1.00 -7.34
CA PHE A 24 -15.19 -0.47 -6.37
C PHE A 24 -15.76 0.82 -5.80
N GLU A 25 -15.71 0.93 -4.49
CA GLU A 25 -16.10 2.14 -3.77
C GLU A 25 -15.01 2.52 -2.78
N TYR A 26 -14.60 3.77 -2.80
CA TYR A 26 -13.58 4.30 -1.92
C TYR A 26 -14.10 5.57 -1.26
N THR A 27 -13.97 5.65 0.06
CA THR A 27 -14.31 6.84 0.83
C THR A 27 -13.06 7.42 1.47
N PHE A 28 -12.83 8.71 1.26
CA PHE A 28 -11.71 9.46 1.82
C PHE A 28 -12.23 10.68 2.57
N LEU A 29 -11.55 11.03 3.66
CA LEU A 29 -11.75 12.31 4.33
C LEU A 29 -10.51 13.18 4.07
N ILE A 30 -10.65 14.19 3.22
CA ILE A 30 -9.58 15.10 2.80
C ILE A 30 -10.02 16.52 3.11
N ASP A 31 -9.22 17.27 3.84
CA ASP A 31 -9.52 18.67 4.24
C ASP A 31 -10.90 18.82 4.90
N ASN A 32 -11.30 17.85 5.72
CA ASN A 32 -12.62 17.72 6.36
C ASN A 32 -13.80 17.56 5.39
N LYS A 33 -13.55 17.20 4.11
CA LYS A 33 -14.56 16.88 3.14
C LYS A 33 -14.57 15.38 2.87
N GLU A 34 -15.76 14.77 2.83
CA GLU A 34 -15.93 13.38 2.45
C GLU A 34 -15.93 13.26 0.93
N ILE A 35 -14.98 12.51 0.40
CA ILE A 35 -14.89 12.19 -1.03
C ILE A 35 -15.25 10.72 -1.20
N VAL A 36 -16.34 10.43 -1.91
CA VAL A 36 -16.71 9.07 -2.27
C VAL A 36 -16.54 8.88 -3.76
N TYR A 37 -15.71 7.92 -4.13
CA TYR A 37 -15.42 7.57 -5.51
C TYR A 37 -15.83 6.14 -5.80
N TYR A 38 -16.75 5.98 -6.75
CA TYR A 38 -17.33 4.69 -7.12
C TYR A 38 -17.16 4.44 -8.63
N PHE A 39 -16.86 3.20 -9.00
CA PHE A 39 -16.88 2.79 -10.41
C PHE A 39 -17.19 1.30 -10.58
N GLU A 40 -17.76 0.95 -11.73
CA GLU A 40 -18.07 -0.39 -12.19
C GLU A 40 -17.28 -0.74 -13.44
N ILE A 41 -16.71 -1.93 -13.49
CA ILE A 41 -15.92 -2.44 -14.63
C ILE A 41 -16.51 -3.77 -15.11
N SER A 42 -16.77 -3.89 -16.43
CA SER A 42 -17.18 -5.15 -17.03
C SER A 42 -16.03 -6.17 -17.09
N ARG A 43 -16.36 -7.43 -17.43
CA ARG A 43 -15.37 -8.49 -17.65
C ARG A 43 -14.42 -8.19 -18.82
N GLU A 44 -14.84 -7.37 -19.78
CA GLU A 44 -14.00 -6.89 -20.88
C GLU A 44 -13.23 -5.60 -20.54
N TRP A 45 -13.18 -5.23 -19.26
CA TRP A 45 -12.48 -4.04 -18.77
C TRP A 45 -13.07 -2.70 -19.24
N LYS A 46 -14.34 -2.67 -19.58
CA LYS A 46 -15.05 -1.43 -19.91
C LYS A 46 -15.61 -0.80 -18.65
N ILE A 47 -15.45 0.51 -18.53
CA ILE A 47 -16.06 1.27 -17.44
C ILE A 47 -17.54 1.46 -17.74
N LEU A 48 -18.39 0.86 -16.92
CA LEU A 48 -19.86 0.90 -17.07
C LEU A 48 -20.45 2.12 -16.37
N LYS A 49 -19.94 2.43 -15.20
CA LYS A 49 -20.38 3.55 -14.37
C LYS A 49 -19.20 4.11 -13.60
N GLU A 50 -19.21 5.41 -13.37
CA GLU A 50 -18.22 6.08 -12.53
C GLU A 50 -18.86 7.32 -11.91
N THR A 51 -18.74 7.48 -10.60
CA THR A 51 -19.29 8.65 -9.89
C THR A 51 -18.29 9.16 -8.86
N LEU A 52 -18.28 10.47 -8.67
CA LEU A 52 -17.54 11.16 -7.63
C LEU A 52 -18.49 12.07 -6.88
N THR A 53 -18.58 11.89 -5.57
CA THR A 53 -19.32 12.80 -4.69
C THR A 53 -18.39 13.47 -3.69
N ILE A 54 -18.70 14.69 -3.34
CA ILE A 54 -18.03 15.44 -2.28
C ILE A 54 -19.12 15.92 -1.32
N ASP A 55 -19.02 15.55 -0.04
CA ASP A 55 -20.02 15.81 0.99
C ASP A 55 -21.45 15.43 0.55
N GLY A 56 -21.57 14.25 -0.08
CA GLY A 56 -22.84 13.72 -0.60
C GLY A 56 -23.36 14.40 -1.88
N ILE A 57 -22.68 15.42 -2.42
CA ILE A 57 -23.08 16.11 -3.64
C ILE A 57 -22.35 15.49 -4.82
N ASN A 58 -23.10 15.05 -5.84
CA ASN A 58 -22.51 14.51 -7.07
C ASN A 58 -21.73 15.59 -7.82
N LYS A 59 -20.45 15.33 -8.08
CA LYS A 59 -19.53 16.24 -8.78
C LYS A 59 -19.08 15.71 -10.13
N MET A 60 -19.23 14.43 -10.36
CA MET A 60 -18.88 13.79 -11.63
C MET A 60 -19.71 12.51 -11.78
N CYS A 61 -20.26 12.31 -12.96
CA CYS A 61 -21.00 11.10 -13.30
C CYS A 61 -20.63 10.66 -14.72
N ARG A 62 -20.33 9.37 -14.86
CA ARG A 62 -20.22 8.70 -16.14
C ARG A 62 -21.19 7.51 -16.16
N LEU A 63 -21.96 7.44 -17.22
CA LEU A 63 -22.71 6.27 -17.66
C LEU A 63 -22.18 5.84 -19.03
N VAL A 64 -22.59 4.68 -19.51
CA VAL A 64 -22.08 4.11 -20.79
C VAL A 64 -22.06 5.12 -21.96
N ASN A 65 -23.06 6.01 -22.02
CA ASN A 65 -23.26 6.93 -23.15
C ASN A 65 -23.19 8.42 -22.78
N SER A 66 -22.93 8.76 -21.53
CA SER A 66 -22.91 10.16 -21.07
C SER A 66 -21.87 10.36 -19.98
N CYS A 67 -21.19 11.50 -20.03
CA CYS A 67 -20.25 11.93 -19.01
C CYS A 67 -20.52 13.38 -18.67
N GLU A 68 -20.71 13.66 -17.38
CA GLU A 68 -20.89 15.01 -16.84
C GLU A 68 -19.87 15.28 -15.77
N SER A 69 -19.35 16.49 -15.73
CA SER A 69 -18.39 16.91 -14.71
C SER A 69 -18.65 18.33 -14.27
N PHE A 70 -18.61 18.56 -12.95
CA PHE A 70 -18.70 19.86 -12.31
C PHE A 70 -17.38 20.26 -11.63
N ILE A 71 -16.33 19.45 -11.80
CA ILE A 71 -14.99 19.68 -11.22
C ILE A 71 -14.00 20.27 -12.23
N THR A 72 -14.48 20.63 -13.41
CA THR A 72 -13.72 21.29 -14.47
C THR A 72 -14.56 22.39 -15.11
N ASP A 73 -13.93 23.25 -15.89
CA ASP A 73 -14.63 24.29 -16.67
C ASP A 73 -15.46 23.66 -17.82
N LYS A 74 -15.07 22.50 -18.34
CA LYS A 74 -15.85 21.72 -19.31
C LYS A 74 -16.84 20.82 -18.58
N LYS A 75 -18.14 21.02 -18.79
CA LYS A 75 -19.21 20.30 -18.09
C LYS A 75 -19.64 19.02 -18.81
N ASP A 76 -19.78 19.07 -20.11
CA ASP A 76 -20.29 17.96 -20.93
C ASP A 76 -19.18 17.35 -21.77
N TYR A 77 -19.13 16.02 -21.78
CA TYR A 77 -18.16 15.25 -22.55
C TYR A 77 -18.91 14.26 -23.45
N GLY A 78 -18.62 14.31 -24.75
CA GLY A 78 -19.16 13.36 -25.73
C GLY A 78 -18.53 11.98 -25.59
N LYS A 79 -19.13 11.00 -26.26
CA LYS A 79 -18.66 9.62 -26.30
C LYS A 79 -17.21 9.51 -26.82
N ASP A 80 -16.80 10.39 -27.71
CA ASP A 80 -15.46 10.41 -28.30
C ASP A 80 -14.41 11.08 -27.42
N ASP A 81 -14.84 11.82 -26.39
CA ASP A 81 -13.94 12.49 -25.43
C ASP A 81 -13.39 11.54 -24.36
N VAL A 82 -14.05 10.39 -24.13
CA VAL A 82 -13.74 9.48 -23.04
C VAL A 82 -13.62 8.05 -23.52
N ASN A 83 -12.42 7.49 -23.41
CA ASN A 83 -12.18 6.10 -23.78
C ASN A 83 -12.93 5.14 -22.84
N GLU A 84 -13.54 4.09 -23.40
CA GLU A 84 -14.36 3.13 -22.66
C GLU A 84 -13.58 2.32 -21.60
N ASN A 85 -12.26 2.22 -21.75
CA ASN A 85 -11.38 1.45 -20.85
C ASN A 85 -10.56 2.34 -19.90
N ILE A 86 -10.83 3.65 -19.87
CA ILE A 86 -10.10 4.62 -19.03
C ILE A 86 -11.09 5.30 -18.10
N LEU A 87 -10.75 5.39 -16.81
CA LEU A 87 -11.54 6.15 -15.83
C LEU A 87 -11.67 7.61 -16.25
N PHE A 88 -12.88 8.13 -16.16
CA PHE A 88 -13.17 9.52 -16.53
C PHE A 88 -12.48 10.53 -15.62
N LEU A 89 -12.45 10.26 -14.32
CA LEU A 89 -11.72 11.07 -13.35
C LEU A 89 -10.23 11.20 -13.73
N ARG A 90 -9.62 10.11 -14.21
CA ARG A 90 -8.24 10.14 -14.71
C ARG A 90 -8.12 11.03 -15.96
N THR A 91 -9.08 10.94 -16.88
CA THR A 91 -9.11 11.78 -18.09
C THR A 91 -9.19 13.26 -17.73
N ILE A 92 -10.06 13.62 -16.78
CA ILE A 92 -10.17 14.99 -16.28
C ILE A 92 -8.84 15.45 -15.70
N TYR A 93 -8.27 14.69 -14.79
CA TYR A 93 -7.04 15.06 -14.08
C TYR A 93 -5.87 15.35 -15.03
N PHE A 94 -5.67 14.50 -16.05
CA PHE A 94 -4.53 14.64 -16.96
C PHE A 94 -4.73 15.62 -18.11
N ASN A 95 -5.98 15.87 -18.50
CA ASN A 95 -6.28 16.72 -19.68
C ASN A 95 -6.65 18.16 -19.29
N THR A 96 -7.43 18.34 -18.24
CA THR A 96 -7.98 19.65 -17.87
C THR A 96 -7.57 20.12 -16.46
N GLY A 97 -7.23 19.18 -15.59
CA GLY A 97 -7.08 19.44 -14.16
C GLY A 97 -8.41 19.70 -13.46
N PHE A 98 -8.34 20.00 -12.15
CA PHE A 98 -9.51 20.35 -11.34
C PHE A 98 -9.60 21.88 -11.22
N SER A 99 -10.81 22.42 -11.28
CA SER A 99 -11.06 23.86 -11.16
C SER A 99 -11.92 24.13 -9.92
N GLY A 100 -11.36 24.84 -8.93
CA GLY A 100 -12.08 25.24 -7.71
C GLY A 100 -12.28 24.12 -6.68
N TYR A 101 -11.49 23.04 -6.73
CA TYR A 101 -11.57 21.89 -5.81
C TYR A 101 -10.18 21.50 -5.32
N ASP A 102 -9.63 22.29 -4.38
CA ASP A 102 -8.29 22.03 -3.80
C ASP A 102 -8.21 20.68 -3.10
N GLU A 103 -9.30 20.24 -2.46
CA GLU A 103 -9.40 18.92 -1.84
C GLU A 103 -9.15 17.76 -2.83
N LEU A 104 -9.54 17.91 -4.09
CA LEU A 104 -9.25 16.89 -5.11
C LEU A 104 -7.77 16.89 -5.50
N ILE A 105 -7.12 18.04 -5.51
CA ILE A 105 -5.67 18.16 -5.74
C ILE A 105 -4.93 17.47 -4.60
N HIS A 106 -5.30 17.76 -3.35
CA HIS A 106 -4.71 17.15 -2.16
C HIS A 106 -4.97 15.63 -2.12
N TRP A 107 -6.17 15.18 -2.49
CA TRP A 107 -6.49 13.76 -2.61
C TRP A 107 -5.61 13.05 -3.64
N PHE A 108 -5.43 13.64 -4.83
CA PHE A 108 -4.57 13.06 -5.85
C PHE A 108 -3.10 13.07 -5.45
N ASP A 109 -2.63 14.09 -4.74
CA ASP A 109 -1.27 14.11 -4.20
C ASP A 109 -1.08 13.03 -3.12
N PHE A 110 -2.08 12.81 -2.27
CA PHE A 110 -2.12 11.71 -1.32
C PHE A 110 -2.03 10.34 -2.04
N LEU A 111 -2.83 10.13 -3.08
CA LEU A 111 -2.80 8.90 -3.88
C LEU A 111 -1.48 8.70 -4.62
N LYS A 112 -0.89 9.76 -5.17
CA LYS A 112 0.42 9.69 -5.86
C LYS A 112 1.57 9.34 -4.92
N ASN A 113 1.44 9.67 -3.65
CA ASN A 113 2.42 9.32 -2.63
C ASN A 113 2.23 7.87 -2.13
N SER A 114 1.10 7.23 -2.47
CA SER A 114 0.79 5.88 -1.99
C SER A 114 1.66 4.82 -2.65
N LEU A 115 1.97 3.76 -1.90
CA LEU A 115 2.81 2.64 -2.32
C LEU A 115 2.09 1.31 -2.06
N TYR A 116 2.26 0.36 -2.97
CA TYR A 116 1.90 -1.03 -2.74
C TYR A 116 3.14 -1.92 -2.90
N ILE A 117 3.36 -2.83 -1.95
CA ILE A 117 4.48 -3.76 -1.95
C ILE A 117 3.96 -5.19 -1.86
N ASN A 118 4.50 -6.07 -2.72
CA ASN A 118 4.34 -7.50 -2.62
C ASN A 118 5.72 -8.16 -2.53
N PHE A 119 6.10 -8.59 -1.33
CA PHE A 119 7.43 -9.16 -1.08
C PHE A 119 7.61 -10.53 -1.75
N ALA A 120 6.57 -11.37 -1.79
CA ALA A 120 6.64 -12.67 -2.44
C ALA A 120 6.97 -12.55 -3.94
N LYS A 121 6.55 -11.45 -4.56
CA LYS A 121 6.82 -11.17 -5.99
C LYS A 121 8.00 -10.21 -6.21
N GLY A 122 8.62 -9.67 -5.16
CA GLY A 122 9.68 -8.66 -5.26
C GLY A 122 9.24 -7.37 -5.96
N LYS A 123 7.95 -7.04 -5.88
CA LYS A 123 7.34 -5.92 -6.62
C LYS A 123 6.93 -4.77 -5.70
N ILE A 124 7.12 -3.57 -6.21
CA ILE A 124 6.57 -2.33 -5.64
C ILE A 124 5.81 -1.56 -6.72
N VAL A 125 4.63 -1.06 -6.39
CA VAL A 125 3.89 -0.15 -7.26
C VAL A 125 3.98 1.24 -6.66
N ASN A 126 4.65 2.13 -7.38
CA ASN A 126 4.78 3.55 -7.07
C ASN A 126 4.16 4.36 -8.21
N PRO A 127 3.11 5.15 -7.97
CA PRO A 127 2.48 5.94 -9.03
C PRO A 127 3.40 6.96 -9.71
N ARG A 128 4.50 7.33 -9.06
CA ARG A 128 5.48 8.31 -9.56
C ARG A 128 6.63 7.70 -10.34
N GLU A 129 6.78 6.38 -10.28
CA GLU A 129 7.91 5.67 -10.91
C GLU A 129 7.39 4.56 -11.85
N GLU A 130 8.08 4.36 -12.97
CA GLU A 130 7.73 3.28 -13.91
C GLU A 130 8.30 1.92 -13.49
N ASN A 131 9.33 1.93 -12.66
CA ASN A 131 10.02 0.72 -12.24
C ASN A 131 9.27 0.07 -11.07
N ASP A 132 8.88 -1.19 -11.23
CA ASP A 132 8.17 -1.99 -10.24
C ASP A 132 9.09 -2.89 -9.39
N ASN A 133 10.40 -2.72 -9.51
CA ASN A 133 11.40 -3.52 -8.79
C ASN A 133 11.74 -2.89 -7.44
N ILE A 134 11.58 -3.65 -6.36
CA ILE A 134 11.78 -3.17 -4.99
C ILE A 134 13.25 -2.76 -4.70
N LYS A 135 14.23 -3.45 -5.31
CA LYS A 135 15.64 -3.10 -5.16
C LYS A 135 15.97 -1.78 -5.86
N ALA A 136 15.41 -1.55 -7.05
CA ALA A 136 15.56 -0.28 -7.75
C ALA A 136 14.92 0.87 -6.98
N TYR A 137 13.80 0.63 -6.30
CA TYR A 137 13.19 1.61 -5.41
C TYR A 137 14.10 1.98 -4.24
N LEU A 138 14.72 1.00 -3.59
CA LEU A 138 15.72 1.23 -2.52
C LEU A 138 16.90 2.07 -3.04
N GLU A 139 17.41 1.76 -4.22
CA GLU A 139 18.51 2.54 -4.84
C GLU A 139 18.09 3.99 -5.12
N ASN A 140 16.89 4.20 -5.67
CA ASN A 140 16.33 5.54 -5.92
C ASN A 140 16.16 6.32 -4.62
N TYR A 141 15.66 5.65 -3.57
CA TYR A 141 15.55 6.27 -2.24
C TYR A 141 16.91 6.75 -1.73
N LEU A 142 17.92 5.89 -1.74
CA LEU A 142 19.26 6.21 -1.25
C LEU A 142 19.95 7.30 -2.09
N ASN A 143 19.79 7.30 -3.41
CA ASN A 143 20.29 8.37 -4.27
C ASN A 143 19.65 9.72 -3.93
N LYS A 144 18.35 9.74 -3.64
CA LYS A 144 17.59 10.94 -3.34
C LYS A 144 17.81 11.46 -1.92
N TYR A 145 17.67 10.60 -0.94
CA TYR A 145 17.62 10.98 0.47
C TYR A 145 18.87 10.62 1.27
N GLY A 146 19.71 9.71 0.77
CA GLY A 146 20.89 9.20 1.51
C GLY A 146 20.51 8.18 2.58
N THR A 147 21.37 8.06 3.59
CA THR A 147 21.26 7.04 4.65
C THR A 147 20.77 7.58 5.99
N ASP A 148 20.64 8.88 6.16
CA ASP A 148 20.45 9.53 7.47
C ASP A 148 19.20 9.07 8.20
N ASP A 149 18.06 9.02 7.51
CA ASP A 149 16.80 8.58 8.11
C ASP A 149 16.81 7.10 8.48
N ILE A 150 17.45 6.26 7.67
CA ILE A 150 17.60 4.83 7.92
C ILE A 150 18.48 4.64 9.16
N ASN A 151 19.59 5.36 9.23
CA ASN A 151 20.50 5.30 10.38
C ASN A 151 19.89 5.91 11.65
N ALA A 152 19.01 6.91 11.52
CA ALA A 152 18.22 7.44 12.62
C ALA A 152 17.26 6.38 13.19
N PHE A 153 16.55 5.63 12.32
CA PHE A 153 15.73 4.49 12.74
C PHE A 153 16.57 3.43 13.46
N PHE A 154 17.71 3.04 12.89
CA PHE A 154 18.60 2.06 13.52
C PHE A 154 19.11 2.52 14.89
N THR A 155 19.41 3.80 15.06
CA THR A 155 19.81 4.39 16.32
C THR A 155 18.67 4.41 17.34
N GLU A 156 17.46 4.82 16.93
CA GLU A 156 16.27 4.88 17.78
C GLU A 156 15.93 3.51 18.38
N PHE A 157 16.06 2.44 17.59
CA PHE A 157 15.75 1.08 18.03
C PHE A 157 16.99 0.25 18.43
N ASN A 158 18.14 0.90 18.67
CA ASN A 158 19.38 0.27 19.14
C ASN A 158 19.88 -0.89 18.27
N PHE A 159 19.82 -0.75 16.94
CA PHE A 159 20.42 -1.74 16.06
C PHE A 159 21.94 -1.77 16.20
N PRO A 160 22.59 -2.95 16.11
CA PRO A 160 24.05 -3.08 16.26
C PRO A 160 24.82 -2.68 14.99
N TYR A 161 24.16 -2.05 14.02
CA TYR A 161 24.75 -1.63 12.76
C TYR A 161 24.10 -0.35 12.23
N SER A 162 24.79 0.28 11.32
CA SER A 162 24.32 1.34 10.43
C SER A 162 24.55 0.94 8.98
N ILE A 163 24.12 1.79 8.03
CA ILE A 163 24.45 1.62 6.62
C ILE A 163 25.26 2.80 6.11
N ASP A 164 26.10 2.52 5.11
CA ASP A 164 26.84 3.50 4.31
C ASP A 164 26.55 3.28 2.83
N TYR A 165 26.40 4.37 2.07
CA TYR A 165 26.04 4.31 0.67
C TYR A 165 26.76 5.36 -0.16
N ILE A 166 27.38 4.92 -1.26
CA ILE A 166 28.01 5.80 -2.24
C ILE A 166 27.02 6.13 -3.36
N LYS A 167 26.59 7.40 -3.45
CA LYS A 167 25.64 7.87 -4.47
C LYS A 167 26.20 7.71 -5.88
N THR A 168 25.34 7.38 -6.84
CA THR A 168 25.72 7.16 -8.25
C THR A 168 26.44 8.38 -8.84
N GLN A 169 26.00 9.59 -8.49
CA GLN A 169 26.59 10.86 -8.98
C GLN A 169 28.03 11.11 -8.52
N MET A 170 28.50 10.39 -7.49
CA MET A 170 29.87 10.50 -6.98
C MET A 170 30.85 9.52 -7.64
N LEU A 171 30.37 8.71 -8.58
CA LEU A 171 31.18 7.71 -9.28
C LEU A 171 31.66 8.29 -10.60
N GLU A 172 32.72 9.12 -10.58
CA GLU A 172 33.44 9.47 -11.78
C GLU A 172 34.15 8.21 -12.34
N ASN A 173 33.66 7.73 -13.52
CA ASN A 173 34.31 6.71 -14.36
C ASN A 173 34.45 5.27 -13.82
N SER A 174 33.74 4.80 -12.82
CA SER A 174 33.84 3.40 -12.42
C SER A 174 32.78 2.52 -13.06
N ILE A 175 33.13 1.86 -14.15
CA ILE A 175 32.27 0.90 -14.90
C ILE A 175 31.90 -0.34 -14.05
N PHE A 176 32.52 -0.55 -12.90
CA PHE A 176 32.42 -1.76 -12.07
C PHE A 176 31.66 -1.60 -10.75
N SER A 177 31.11 -0.43 -10.45
CA SER A 177 30.37 -0.23 -9.18
C SER A 177 28.89 -0.49 -9.34
N THR A 178 28.46 -1.67 -8.95
CA THR A 178 27.03 -2.02 -8.88
C THR A 178 26.41 -1.51 -7.57
N PHE A 179 25.07 -1.38 -7.52
CA PHE A 179 24.34 -1.07 -6.29
C PHE A 179 24.79 -1.97 -5.12
N ASP A 180 24.94 -3.25 -5.37
CA ASP A 180 25.29 -4.27 -4.37
C ASP A 180 26.66 -4.02 -3.67
N THR A 181 27.56 -3.33 -4.33
CA THR A 181 28.88 -2.98 -3.77
C THR A 181 28.92 -1.58 -3.16
N ARG A 182 28.00 -0.70 -3.57
CA ARG A 182 27.90 0.68 -3.08
C ARG A 182 27.18 0.81 -1.74
N LEU A 183 26.26 -0.10 -1.43
CA LEU A 183 25.56 -0.16 -0.15
C LEU A 183 26.23 -1.18 0.76
N LYS A 184 26.60 -0.75 1.96
CA LYS A 184 27.31 -1.56 2.95
C LYS A 184 26.66 -1.43 4.33
N PHE A 185 26.65 -2.53 5.08
CA PHE A 185 26.34 -2.55 6.50
C PHE A 185 27.62 -2.35 7.31
N VAL A 186 27.60 -1.38 8.20
CA VAL A 186 28.74 -0.99 9.05
C VAL A 186 28.47 -1.47 10.46
N ARG A 187 29.36 -2.32 10.98
CA ARG A 187 29.32 -2.85 12.35
C ARG A 187 30.57 -2.47 13.11
N LYS A 188 30.41 -2.13 14.39
CA LYS A 188 31.56 -1.76 15.23
C LYS A 188 32.55 -2.93 15.31
N ASN A 189 33.83 -2.64 15.07
CA ASN A 189 34.96 -3.60 15.12
C ASN A 189 34.86 -4.78 14.14
N MET A 190 34.12 -4.62 13.04
CA MET A 190 33.99 -5.63 11.97
C MET A 190 34.24 -5.00 10.62
N ALA A 191 34.59 -5.83 9.63
CA ALA A 191 34.64 -5.38 8.24
C ALA A 191 33.22 -5.01 7.75
N ASN A 192 33.12 -3.98 6.93
CA ASN A 192 31.86 -3.59 6.31
C ASN A 192 31.34 -4.70 5.39
N ILE A 193 30.08 -5.06 5.53
CA ILE A 193 29.44 -6.14 4.78
C ILE A 193 28.70 -5.52 3.58
N PRO A 194 29.05 -5.85 2.33
CA PRO A 194 28.28 -5.41 1.17
C PRO A 194 26.84 -5.93 1.19
N TYR A 195 25.91 -5.17 0.59
CA TYR A 195 24.48 -5.49 0.57
C TYR A 195 24.17 -6.93 0.14
N PHE A 196 24.84 -7.44 -0.90
CA PHE A 196 24.61 -8.80 -1.42
C PHE A 196 25.07 -9.93 -0.50
N MET A 197 25.89 -9.63 0.51
CA MET A 197 26.38 -10.58 1.52
C MET A 197 25.57 -10.52 2.82
N GLU A 198 24.64 -9.59 2.92
CA GLU A 198 23.84 -9.42 4.13
C GLU A 198 22.72 -10.46 4.20
N SER A 199 22.17 -10.67 5.41
CA SER A 199 21.06 -11.59 5.63
C SER A 199 19.79 -11.15 4.87
N ALA A 200 19.00 -12.12 4.40
CA ALA A 200 17.74 -11.83 3.72
C ALA A 200 16.81 -10.96 4.58
N GLY A 201 16.75 -11.20 5.90
CA GLY A 201 15.92 -10.41 6.82
C GLY A 201 16.32 -8.94 6.88
N ASN A 202 17.62 -8.62 6.89
CA ASN A 202 18.11 -7.23 6.88
C ASN A 202 17.86 -6.56 5.52
N ILE A 203 17.96 -7.31 4.42
CA ILE A 203 17.62 -6.83 3.08
C ILE A 203 16.12 -6.48 3.00
N ILE A 204 15.25 -7.36 3.49
CA ILE A 204 13.79 -7.13 3.53
C ILE A 204 13.48 -5.94 4.42
N LEU A 205 14.12 -5.86 5.60
CA LEU A 205 13.97 -4.72 6.50
C LEU A 205 14.26 -3.39 5.81
N LEU A 206 15.38 -3.28 5.09
CA LEU A 206 15.72 -2.04 4.37
C LEU A 206 14.67 -1.66 3.32
N ASN A 207 14.16 -2.63 2.57
CA ASN A 207 13.15 -2.39 1.54
C ASN A 207 11.83 -1.90 2.15
N ILE A 208 11.37 -2.50 3.26
CA ILE A 208 10.17 -2.05 3.96
C ILE A 208 10.40 -0.69 4.60
N LEU A 209 11.52 -0.52 5.29
CA LEU A 209 11.85 0.70 6.02
C LEU A 209 11.89 1.91 5.09
N THR A 210 12.50 1.83 3.91
CA THR A 210 12.55 2.95 2.97
C THR A 210 11.14 3.34 2.48
N SER A 211 10.25 2.38 2.30
CA SER A 211 8.86 2.65 1.94
C SER A 211 8.10 3.31 3.09
N ILE A 212 8.28 2.83 4.32
CA ILE A 212 7.72 3.45 5.53
C ILE A 212 8.25 4.88 5.70
N LEU A 213 9.56 5.10 5.60
CA LEU A 213 10.17 6.42 5.70
C LEU A 213 9.64 7.38 4.63
N THR A 214 9.41 6.90 3.42
CA THR A 214 8.79 7.69 2.35
C THR A 214 7.40 8.14 2.76
N ILE A 215 6.53 7.21 3.13
CA ILE A 215 5.13 7.50 3.48
C ILE A 215 5.01 8.39 4.72
N VAL A 216 5.84 8.17 5.73
CA VAL A 216 5.88 9.02 6.94
C VAL A 216 6.22 10.46 6.59
N LYS A 217 7.10 10.68 5.60
CA LYS A 217 7.49 12.02 5.12
C LYS A 217 6.48 12.67 4.19
N THR A 218 5.92 11.89 3.26
CA THR A 218 5.12 12.44 2.14
C THR A 218 3.62 12.33 2.35
N GLY A 219 3.17 11.55 3.33
CA GLY A 219 1.77 11.13 3.43
C GLY A 219 1.44 10.03 2.41
N GLY A 220 0.19 9.58 2.38
CA GLY A 220 -0.30 8.56 1.46
C GLY A 220 -0.64 7.23 2.13
N ILE A 221 -0.92 6.21 1.33
CA ILE A 221 -1.20 4.84 1.77
C ILE A 221 0.00 3.96 1.49
N LEU A 222 0.41 3.18 2.48
CA LEU A 222 1.33 2.05 2.28
C LEU A 222 0.55 0.75 2.47
N ALA A 223 0.40 0.00 1.39
CA ALA A 223 -0.18 -1.34 1.42
C ALA A 223 0.92 -2.37 1.22
N ILE A 224 1.06 -3.31 2.18
CA ILE A 224 2.09 -4.35 2.16
C ILE A 224 1.42 -5.71 2.15
N ASP A 225 1.65 -6.47 1.11
CA ASP A 225 1.28 -7.88 1.03
C ASP A 225 2.44 -8.76 1.52
N GLU A 226 2.14 -9.77 2.34
CA GLU A 226 3.13 -10.64 2.98
C GLU A 226 4.12 -9.89 3.91
N PHE A 227 3.59 -9.00 4.76
CA PHE A 227 4.40 -8.15 5.66
C PHE A 227 5.37 -8.94 6.54
N SER A 228 4.95 -10.11 7.00
CA SER A 228 5.77 -10.99 7.87
C SER A 228 6.78 -11.85 7.11
N SER A 229 6.78 -11.83 5.78
CA SER A 229 7.64 -12.70 4.99
C SER A 229 9.13 -12.37 5.17
N GLY A 230 9.85 -13.23 5.89
CA GLY A 230 11.29 -13.10 6.09
C GLY A 230 11.74 -12.10 7.16
N LEU A 231 10.82 -11.48 7.90
CA LEU A 231 11.12 -10.65 9.04
C LEU A 231 11.05 -11.45 10.34
N HIS A 232 11.89 -11.06 11.30
CA HIS A 232 11.73 -11.51 12.68
C HIS A 232 10.56 -10.78 13.33
N ASN A 233 9.71 -11.48 14.09
CA ASN A 233 8.52 -10.93 14.76
C ASN A 233 8.74 -9.57 15.45
N LYS A 234 9.90 -9.39 16.10
CA LYS A 234 10.21 -8.12 16.78
C LYS A 234 10.42 -6.96 15.80
N LEU A 235 10.93 -7.22 14.60
CA LEU A 235 11.09 -6.18 13.56
C LEU A 235 9.73 -5.72 13.02
N GLU A 236 8.77 -6.64 12.89
CA GLU A 236 7.40 -6.29 12.49
C GLU A 236 6.78 -5.30 13.50
N GLU A 237 6.90 -5.59 14.79
CA GLU A 237 6.41 -4.71 15.86
C GLU A 237 7.08 -3.32 15.78
N LEU A 238 8.42 -3.26 15.67
CA LEU A 238 9.17 -2.00 15.63
C LEU A 238 8.79 -1.13 14.42
N LEU A 239 8.53 -1.74 13.25
CA LEU A 239 8.11 -1.00 12.06
C LEU A 239 6.72 -0.38 12.26
N ILE A 240 5.78 -1.11 12.87
CA ILE A 240 4.44 -0.61 13.19
C ILE A 240 4.52 0.50 14.25
N GLU A 241 5.30 0.29 15.32
CA GLU A 241 5.55 1.29 16.37
C GLU A 241 6.12 2.58 15.78
N TYR A 242 7.07 2.46 14.84
CA TYR A 242 7.66 3.61 14.17
C TYR A 242 6.62 4.41 13.37
N VAL A 243 5.76 3.73 12.61
CA VAL A 243 4.66 4.39 11.90
C VAL A 243 3.75 5.13 12.86
N PHE A 244 3.30 4.49 13.95
CA PHE A 244 2.42 5.15 14.93
C PHE A 244 3.06 6.36 15.59
N LYS A 245 4.36 6.32 15.86
CA LYS A 245 5.09 7.41 16.52
C LYS A 245 5.36 8.60 15.59
N HIS A 246 5.66 8.34 14.32
CA HIS A 246 6.19 9.37 13.42
C HIS A 246 5.21 9.80 12.32
N SER A 247 4.13 9.05 12.07
CA SER A 247 3.18 9.39 11.01
C SER A 247 2.22 10.50 11.44
N LYS A 248 1.88 11.37 10.47
CA LYS A 248 0.83 12.40 10.64
C LYS A 248 -0.31 12.23 9.65
N ASN A 249 0.01 11.98 8.38
CA ASN A 249 -0.95 11.95 7.27
C ASN A 249 -0.73 10.71 6.41
N CYS A 250 -0.52 9.53 7.02
CA CYS A 250 -0.40 8.29 6.27
C CYS A 250 -1.26 7.17 6.86
N GLN A 251 -1.58 6.19 6.03
CA GLN A 251 -2.26 4.96 6.42
C GLN A 251 -1.39 3.77 6.06
N LEU A 252 -1.30 2.81 6.98
CA LEU A 252 -0.62 1.53 6.75
C LEU A 252 -1.67 0.42 6.71
N PHE A 253 -1.73 -0.30 5.59
CA PHE A 253 -2.45 -1.55 5.44
C PHE A 253 -1.43 -2.68 5.22
N PHE A 254 -1.59 -3.78 5.89
CA PHE A 254 -0.74 -4.94 5.65
C PHE A 254 -1.48 -6.26 5.83
N VAL A 255 -1.07 -7.24 5.05
CA VAL A 255 -1.49 -8.63 5.19
C VAL A 255 -0.34 -9.40 5.83
N SER A 256 -0.64 -10.13 6.90
CA SER A 256 0.36 -10.90 7.66
C SER A 256 -0.22 -12.21 8.16
N HIS A 257 0.63 -13.23 8.23
CA HIS A 257 0.32 -14.49 8.91
C HIS A 257 0.87 -14.54 10.34
N SER A 258 1.48 -13.46 10.82
CA SER A 258 2.07 -13.35 12.15
C SER A 258 1.05 -13.10 13.23
N THR A 259 0.78 -14.09 14.07
CA THR A 259 -0.15 -13.95 15.20
C THR A 259 0.41 -13.11 16.35
N ASN A 260 1.72 -12.93 16.43
CA ASN A 260 2.37 -12.05 17.41
C ASN A 260 1.96 -10.56 17.29
N LEU A 261 1.44 -10.14 16.15
CA LEU A 261 0.89 -8.79 15.96
C LEU A 261 -0.47 -8.60 16.62
N LEU A 262 -1.14 -9.68 17.03
CA LEU A 262 -2.45 -9.66 17.70
C LEU A 262 -2.33 -9.28 19.18
N LYS A 263 -1.49 -8.30 19.51
CA LYS A 263 -1.32 -7.74 20.85
C LYS A 263 -2.13 -6.45 20.96
N THR A 264 -2.98 -6.37 21.97
CA THR A 264 -3.79 -5.16 22.25
C THR A 264 -2.95 -3.91 22.53
N SER A 265 -1.68 -4.10 22.96
CA SER A 265 -0.72 -3.00 23.11
C SER A 265 -0.19 -2.45 21.79
N LEU A 266 -0.30 -3.21 20.71
CA LEU A 266 0.20 -2.82 19.38
C LEU A 266 -0.95 -2.39 18.46
N LEU A 267 -2.00 -3.21 18.35
CA LEU A 267 -3.14 -2.99 17.47
C LEU A 267 -4.46 -3.10 18.25
N ARG A 268 -5.38 -2.18 17.98
CA ARG A 268 -6.74 -2.25 18.54
C ARG A 268 -7.59 -3.24 17.74
N PRO A 269 -8.60 -3.88 18.37
CA PRO A 269 -9.49 -4.82 17.69
C PRO A 269 -10.21 -4.23 16.46
N ASP A 270 -10.46 -2.91 16.44
CA ASP A 270 -11.08 -2.22 15.32
C ASP A 270 -10.15 -2.03 14.10
N GLN A 271 -8.86 -2.28 14.27
CA GLN A 271 -7.84 -2.21 13.21
C GLN A 271 -7.53 -3.59 12.61
N ILE A 272 -8.06 -4.67 13.20
CA ILE A 272 -7.70 -6.05 12.83
C ILE A 272 -8.89 -6.72 12.14
N TYR A 273 -8.59 -7.39 11.03
CA TYR A 273 -9.55 -8.16 10.24
C TYR A 273 -8.98 -9.55 9.96
N SER A 274 -9.81 -10.58 10.06
CA SER A 274 -9.53 -11.89 9.47
C SER A 274 -10.23 -12.04 8.12
N VAL A 275 -9.63 -12.82 7.23
CA VAL A 275 -10.26 -13.22 5.97
C VAL A 275 -10.85 -14.60 6.17
N ASP A 276 -12.11 -14.76 5.92
CA ASP A 276 -12.82 -16.03 5.95
C ASP A 276 -13.39 -16.36 4.57
N PHE A 277 -13.83 -17.59 4.36
CA PHE A 277 -14.33 -18.06 3.08
C PHE A 277 -15.55 -18.97 3.27
N ASP A 278 -16.62 -18.70 2.53
CA ASP A 278 -17.82 -19.55 2.47
C ASP A 278 -18.26 -19.75 1.00
N GLU A 279 -19.43 -20.33 0.79
CA GLU A 279 -20.01 -20.58 -0.54
C GLU A 279 -20.21 -19.30 -1.37
N ARG A 280 -20.26 -18.14 -0.75
CA ARG A 280 -20.40 -16.82 -1.41
C ARG A 280 -19.05 -16.20 -1.78
N GLY A 281 -17.95 -16.79 -1.31
CA GLY A 281 -16.59 -16.32 -1.54
C GLY A 281 -15.88 -15.82 -0.27
N SER A 282 -14.82 -15.06 -0.44
CA SER A 282 -14.04 -14.48 0.67
C SER A 282 -14.73 -13.25 1.25
N PHE A 283 -14.71 -13.14 2.56
CA PHE A 283 -15.22 -11.97 3.28
C PHE A 283 -14.36 -11.62 4.50
N LEU A 284 -14.48 -10.38 4.95
CA LEU A 284 -13.72 -9.86 6.09
C LEU A 284 -14.58 -9.94 7.37
N ARG A 285 -13.94 -10.38 8.46
CA ARG A 285 -14.49 -10.28 9.82
C ARG A 285 -13.64 -9.31 10.63
N LYS A 286 -14.26 -8.29 11.17
CA LYS A 286 -13.61 -7.33 12.03
C LYS A 286 -13.54 -7.85 13.46
N PHE A 287 -12.37 -7.81 14.10
CA PHE A 287 -12.23 -8.35 15.46
C PHE A 287 -13.08 -7.61 16.50
N SER A 288 -13.32 -6.32 16.33
CA SER A 288 -14.18 -5.54 17.22
C SER A 288 -15.64 -5.98 17.25
N ASP A 289 -16.12 -6.68 16.20
CA ASP A 289 -17.52 -7.13 16.12
C ASP A 289 -17.83 -8.20 17.17
N GLU A 290 -16.82 -8.97 17.58
CA GLU A 290 -16.88 -9.95 18.66
C GLU A 290 -16.76 -9.32 20.06
N LYS A 291 -16.62 -7.99 20.13
CA LYS A 291 -16.54 -7.19 21.38
C LYS A 291 -15.56 -7.74 22.40
N PRO A 292 -14.29 -8.01 22.03
CA PRO A 292 -13.30 -8.52 22.96
C PRO A 292 -13.05 -7.48 24.08
N ARG A 293 -12.91 -7.95 25.32
CA ARG A 293 -12.52 -7.08 26.45
C ARG A 293 -11.04 -6.71 26.34
N GLU A 294 -10.66 -5.55 26.86
CA GLU A 294 -9.26 -5.08 26.83
C GLU A 294 -8.26 -6.06 27.47
N SER A 295 -8.69 -6.81 28.50
CA SER A 295 -7.87 -7.80 29.17
C SER A 295 -7.76 -9.15 28.43
N GLN A 296 -8.49 -9.35 27.34
CA GLN A 296 -8.48 -10.61 26.60
C GLN A 296 -7.29 -10.67 25.65
N ASN A 297 -6.72 -11.86 25.52
CA ASN A 297 -5.63 -12.11 24.57
C ASN A 297 -6.20 -12.40 23.20
N LEU A 298 -6.08 -11.45 22.27
CA LEU A 298 -6.62 -11.56 20.90
C LEU A 298 -5.98 -12.72 20.13
N GLU A 299 -4.69 -13.00 20.32
CA GLU A 299 -4.03 -14.12 19.70
C GLU A 299 -4.64 -15.46 20.10
N LYS A 300 -4.88 -15.67 21.40
CA LYS A 300 -5.56 -16.89 21.90
C LYS A 300 -6.98 -17.01 21.36
N MET A 301 -7.73 -15.91 21.32
CA MET A 301 -9.07 -15.88 20.77
C MET A 301 -9.08 -16.22 19.28
N TYR A 302 -8.12 -15.67 18.51
CA TYR A 302 -7.98 -15.99 17.09
C TYR A 302 -7.64 -17.47 16.91
N LEU A 303 -6.63 -17.99 17.59
CA LEU A 303 -6.22 -19.39 17.50
C LEU A 303 -7.32 -20.38 17.97
N SER A 304 -8.27 -19.94 18.80
CA SER A 304 -9.46 -20.73 19.17
C SER A 304 -10.63 -20.59 18.19
N GLY A 305 -10.47 -19.84 17.09
CA GLY A 305 -11.47 -19.70 16.03
C GLY A 305 -12.54 -18.65 16.27
N VAL A 306 -12.46 -17.85 17.33
CA VAL A 306 -13.48 -16.82 17.66
C VAL A 306 -13.65 -15.83 16.51
N PHE A 307 -12.57 -15.45 15.86
CA PHE A 307 -12.59 -14.45 14.77
C PHE A 307 -12.66 -15.07 13.36
N GLY A 308 -12.76 -16.40 13.24
CA GLY A 308 -12.67 -17.08 11.94
C GLY A 308 -11.28 -16.98 11.29
N GLY A 309 -11.17 -17.28 9.99
CA GLY A 309 -9.94 -17.12 9.20
C GLY A 309 -8.80 -18.10 9.52
N ILE A 310 -9.07 -19.15 10.32
CA ILE A 310 -8.10 -20.20 10.60
C ILE A 310 -8.21 -21.29 9.54
N PRO A 311 -7.11 -21.64 8.86
CA PRO A 311 -7.11 -22.76 7.92
C PRO A 311 -7.41 -24.08 8.65
N LEU A 312 -8.45 -24.78 8.24
CA LEU A 312 -8.78 -26.11 8.75
C LEU A 312 -8.01 -27.16 7.96
N TYR A 313 -6.82 -27.52 8.42
CA TYR A 313 -6.02 -28.62 7.87
C TYR A 313 -6.28 -29.90 8.67
N GLY A 314 -6.64 -30.99 7.98
CA GLY A 314 -6.80 -32.30 8.58
C GLY A 314 -8.22 -32.62 9.05
N LYS A 315 -8.51 -33.91 9.21
CA LYS A 315 -9.77 -34.45 9.68
C LYS A 315 -9.92 -34.21 11.18
N ASN A 316 -10.47 -33.10 11.58
CA ASN A 316 -11.15 -32.97 12.87
C ASN A 316 -12.17 -31.82 12.74
N GLN A 317 -13.28 -32.14 12.12
CA GLN A 317 -14.53 -31.45 12.45
C GLN A 317 -14.95 -31.99 13.83
N TYR A 318 -14.83 -31.19 14.86
CA TYR A 318 -15.50 -31.41 16.13
C TYR A 318 -16.85 -30.68 16.12
#